data_193c53514d24040c6097288cfaee1bcf
#
_entry.id   193c53514d24040c6097288cfaee1bcf
#
_cell.length_a   1.000
_cell.length_b   1.000
_cell.length_c   1.000
_cell.angle_alpha   90.00
_cell.angle_beta   90.00
_cell.angle_gamma   90.00
#
_symmetry.space_group_name_H-M   'P 1'
#
loop_
_entity.id
_entity.type
_entity.pdbx_description
1 polymer ?
#
loop_
_entity_poly.entity_id
_entity_poly.type
_entity_poly.pdbx_seq_one_letter_code
_entity_poly.pdbx_strand_id
1 'polypeptide(L)'
;MAIVYIVYEICRLVFLAVNWSMFSDSLTWQAFGEMLVGGWFFDTSAILYTNALYALLMLFPIHYKESALYQKVAKWVFVVVNAVSIVANLTDCVYFQYTTRRTTGTVFSEFKNENNLGSIFGVELLRHWYLVLIGVALIVALWYFYRMPKGERPEAVKRPYRLKPMARYYAVQTVCLVVFVPFCVAGMRGGFTTAVRPITISNANQYVERPQVAAIVLNTPFSIIRTIDKPIFEVPNYYTEKQLNAIYSPIHHPSDTLVKRKKNVVVIIIESFGREYIGGFNKWLDGGKYKGYTPFVDSLMQHSATYLYSYCNGRKSIDGMPSILSSIPMFVEPFFLTPASMNNVSGLAGELKKEGYYSAFFHV
;
A
#
# COMPACT_ATOMS: atom_id res chain seq x y z
N MET A 1 -16.84 8.19 -14.16
CA MET A 1 -15.62 8.09 -13.32
C MET A 1 -15.34 9.35 -12.51
N ALA A 2 -15.40 10.58 -13.08
CA ALA A 2 -15.10 11.81 -12.31
C ALA A 2 -15.89 11.96 -11.00
N ILE A 3 -17.17 11.62 -10.99
CA ILE A 3 -17.99 11.67 -9.78
C ILE A 3 -17.46 10.75 -8.66
N VAL A 4 -16.81 9.63 -9.01
CA VAL A 4 -16.29 8.69 -8.01
C VAL A 4 -15.11 9.31 -7.25
N TYR A 5 -14.26 10.09 -7.93
CA TYR A 5 -13.20 10.85 -7.25
C TYR A 5 -13.76 11.82 -6.23
N ILE A 6 -14.82 12.56 -6.60
CA ILE A 6 -15.49 13.49 -5.66
C ILE A 6 -16.04 12.73 -4.45
N VAL A 7 -16.64 11.56 -4.68
CA VAL A 7 -17.18 10.71 -3.62
C VAL A 7 -16.07 10.20 -2.70
N TYR A 8 -14.93 9.78 -3.25
CA TYR A 8 -13.78 9.33 -2.45
C TYR A 8 -13.20 10.47 -1.61
N GLU A 9 -13.10 11.68 -2.19
CA GLU A 9 -12.66 12.86 -1.44
C GLU A 9 -13.64 13.23 -0.32
N ILE A 10 -14.94 13.16 -0.56
CA ILE A 10 -15.94 13.37 0.50
C ILE A 10 -15.76 12.31 1.61
N CYS A 11 -15.59 11.03 1.27
CA CYS A 11 -15.33 9.98 2.25
C CYS A 11 -14.03 10.25 3.05
N ARG A 12 -12.98 10.77 2.40
CA ARG A 12 -11.72 11.16 3.04
C ARG A 12 -11.91 12.30 4.04
N LEU A 13 -12.66 13.32 3.64
CA LEU A 13 -12.97 14.46 4.53
C LEU A 13 -13.84 14.02 5.72
N VAL A 14 -14.80 13.13 5.50
CA VAL A 14 -15.62 12.54 6.58
C VAL A 14 -14.75 11.73 7.53
N PHE A 15 -13.84 10.91 6.99
CA PHE A 15 -12.88 10.14 7.78
C PHE A 15 -12.01 11.05 8.64
N LEU A 16 -11.48 12.13 8.08
CA LEU A 16 -10.70 13.12 8.80
C LEU A 16 -11.52 13.80 9.89
N ALA A 17 -12.75 14.22 9.58
CA ALA A 17 -13.62 14.91 10.53
C ALA A 17 -14.00 14.01 11.72
N VAL A 18 -14.35 12.75 11.47
CA VAL A 18 -14.70 11.77 12.52
C VAL A 18 -13.52 11.43 13.42
N ASN A 19 -12.30 11.43 12.87
CA ASN A 19 -11.07 11.09 13.58
C ASN A 19 -10.18 12.31 13.85
N TRP A 20 -10.74 13.52 13.88
CA TRP A 20 -10.02 14.78 14.01
C TRP A 20 -9.03 14.83 15.18
N SER A 21 -9.44 14.33 16.34
CA SER A 21 -8.60 14.31 17.55
C SER A 21 -7.31 13.51 17.40
N MET A 22 -7.26 12.56 16.46
CA MET A 22 -6.07 11.74 16.23
C MET A 22 -5.07 12.38 15.25
N PHE A 23 -5.52 13.38 14.49
CA PHE A 23 -4.74 13.96 13.39
C PHE A 23 -4.42 15.44 13.57
N SER A 24 -5.18 16.17 14.40
CA SER A 24 -5.10 17.63 14.57
C SER A 24 -3.68 18.15 14.79
N ASP A 25 -2.89 17.47 15.65
CA ASP A 25 -1.53 17.88 16.03
C ASP A 25 -0.51 17.77 14.88
N SER A 26 -0.86 17.06 13.81
CA SER A 26 0.04 16.82 12.67
C SER A 26 -0.45 17.49 11.39
N LEU A 27 -1.56 18.24 11.45
CA LEU A 27 -2.24 18.78 10.28
C LEU A 27 -1.90 20.27 10.10
N THR A 28 -0.91 20.53 9.26
CA THR A 28 -0.65 21.88 8.72
C THR A 28 -1.34 22.03 7.35
N TRP A 29 -1.55 23.26 6.88
CA TRP A 29 -2.12 23.49 5.54
C TRP A 29 -1.28 22.86 4.43
N GLN A 30 0.03 22.90 4.56
CA GLN A 30 0.94 22.27 3.61
C GLN A 30 0.79 20.74 3.64
N ALA A 31 0.85 20.12 4.82
CA ALA A 31 0.68 18.68 4.99
C ALA A 31 -0.69 18.21 4.46
N PHE A 32 -1.76 18.99 4.69
CA PHE A 32 -3.07 18.67 4.14
C PHE A 32 -3.09 18.68 2.60
N GLY A 33 -2.44 19.66 1.96
CA GLY A 33 -2.29 19.70 0.51
C GLY A 33 -1.52 18.48 -0.04
N GLU A 34 -0.42 18.09 0.60
CA GLU A 34 0.37 16.91 0.22
C GLU A 34 -0.43 15.62 0.37
N MET A 35 -1.23 15.50 1.43
CA MET A 35 -2.13 14.35 1.64
C MET A 35 -3.22 14.26 0.57
N LEU A 36 -3.81 15.37 0.14
CA LEU A 36 -4.80 15.36 -0.95
C LEU A 36 -4.17 14.92 -2.27
N VAL A 37 -2.97 15.43 -2.59
CA VAL A 37 -2.23 15.01 -3.78
C VAL A 37 -1.91 13.51 -3.72
N GLY A 38 -1.39 13.04 -2.59
CA GLY A 38 -1.16 11.62 -2.36
C GLY A 38 -2.45 10.81 -2.49
N GLY A 39 -3.53 11.26 -1.85
CA GLY A 39 -4.85 10.65 -1.90
C GLY A 39 -5.34 10.40 -3.32
N TRP A 40 -5.14 11.36 -4.21
CA TRP A 40 -5.50 11.24 -5.62
C TRP A 40 -4.86 10.03 -6.32
N PHE A 41 -3.58 9.73 -6.04
CA PHE A 41 -2.89 8.56 -6.61
C PHE A 41 -3.50 7.25 -6.11
N PHE A 42 -3.77 7.15 -4.82
CA PHE A 42 -4.37 5.96 -4.22
C PHE A 42 -5.82 5.79 -4.63
N ASP A 43 -6.57 6.88 -4.74
CA ASP A 43 -7.95 6.86 -5.24
C ASP A 43 -7.99 6.42 -6.71
N THR A 44 -7.08 6.92 -7.54
CA THR A 44 -6.97 6.48 -8.95
C THR A 44 -6.77 4.97 -9.03
N SER A 45 -5.85 4.44 -8.24
CA SER A 45 -5.59 3.00 -8.21
C SER A 45 -6.84 2.22 -7.74
N ALA A 46 -7.44 2.61 -6.62
CA ALA A 46 -8.65 1.97 -6.09
C ALA A 46 -9.82 2.00 -7.08
N ILE A 47 -10.11 3.18 -7.64
CA ILE A 47 -11.22 3.38 -8.58
C ILE A 47 -11.05 2.52 -9.83
N LEU A 48 -9.83 2.43 -10.36
CA LEU A 48 -9.56 1.61 -11.55
C LEU A 48 -9.66 0.11 -11.25
N TYR A 49 -9.20 -0.34 -10.08
CA TYR A 49 -9.37 -1.74 -9.68
C TYR A 49 -10.83 -2.09 -9.44
N THR A 50 -11.55 -1.32 -8.65
CA THR A 50 -12.94 -1.60 -8.32
C THR A 50 -13.85 -1.49 -9.52
N ASN A 51 -13.61 -0.53 -10.40
CA ASN A 51 -14.41 -0.32 -11.61
C ASN A 51 -13.85 -1.02 -12.85
N ALA A 52 -12.89 -1.96 -12.72
CA ALA A 52 -12.29 -2.66 -13.87
C ALA A 52 -13.35 -3.36 -14.75
N LEU A 53 -14.31 -4.04 -14.13
CA LEU A 53 -15.41 -4.69 -14.85
C LEU A 53 -16.27 -3.65 -15.60
N TYR A 54 -16.61 -2.53 -14.96
CA TYR A 54 -17.36 -1.47 -15.61
C TYR A 54 -16.58 -0.86 -16.79
N ALA A 55 -15.28 -0.61 -16.60
CA ALA A 55 -14.41 -0.11 -17.67
C ALA A 55 -14.34 -1.08 -18.85
N LEU A 56 -14.19 -2.38 -18.60
CA LEU A 56 -14.21 -3.42 -19.63
C LEU A 56 -15.56 -3.43 -20.36
N LEU A 57 -16.69 -3.40 -19.65
CA LEU A 57 -18.01 -3.35 -20.27
C LEU A 57 -18.15 -2.14 -21.22
N MET A 58 -17.60 -0.99 -20.84
CA MET A 58 -17.70 0.22 -21.66
C MET A 58 -16.70 0.28 -22.82
N LEU A 59 -15.51 -0.29 -22.66
CA LEU A 59 -14.43 -0.25 -23.65
C LEU A 59 -14.49 -1.39 -24.65
N PHE A 60 -15.07 -2.54 -24.28
CA PHE A 60 -15.06 -3.71 -25.13
C PHE A 60 -15.78 -3.46 -26.46
N PRO A 61 -15.19 -3.80 -27.61
CA PRO A 61 -15.69 -3.45 -28.93
C PRO A 61 -16.88 -4.35 -29.36
N ILE A 62 -18.02 -4.19 -28.70
CA ILE A 62 -19.28 -4.87 -29.06
C ILE A 62 -20.38 -3.86 -29.32
N HIS A 63 -21.18 -4.08 -30.35
CA HIS A 63 -22.27 -3.16 -30.70
C HIS A 63 -23.49 -3.29 -29.77
N TYR A 64 -23.64 -4.39 -29.04
CA TYR A 64 -24.70 -4.57 -28.04
C TYR A 64 -24.63 -3.58 -26.88
N LYS A 65 -23.45 -2.96 -26.63
CA LYS A 65 -23.31 -1.96 -25.57
C LYS A 65 -24.17 -0.71 -25.81
N GLU A 66 -24.58 -0.46 -27.03
CA GLU A 66 -25.48 0.62 -27.39
C GLU A 66 -26.96 0.31 -27.06
N SER A 67 -27.26 -0.90 -26.57
CA SER A 67 -28.62 -1.27 -26.16
C SER A 67 -28.97 -0.71 -24.78
N ALA A 68 -30.25 -0.36 -24.58
CA ALA A 68 -30.72 0.18 -23.30
C ALA A 68 -30.55 -0.80 -22.14
N LEU A 69 -30.72 -2.11 -22.42
CA LEU A 69 -30.55 -3.15 -21.40
C LEU A 69 -29.09 -3.23 -20.96
N TYR A 70 -28.14 -3.25 -21.90
CA TYR A 70 -26.71 -3.28 -21.60
C TYR A 70 -26.29 -2.06 -20.75
N GLN A 71 -26.75 -0.87 -21.14
CA GLN A 71 -26.46 0.37 -20.40
C GLN A 71 -27.06 0.36 -18.99
N LYS A 72 -28.26 -0.23 -18.80
CA LYS A 72 -28.83 -0.45 -17.46
C LYS A 72 -27.96 -1.38 -16.62
N VAL A 73 -27.51 -2.51 -17.21
CA VAL A 73 -26.62 -3.45 -16.51
C VAL A 73 -25.29 -2.77 -16.14
N ALA A 74 -24.66 -2.06 -17.08
CA ALA A 74 -23.44 -1.31 -16.81
C ALA A 74 -23.62 -0.26 -15.70
N LYS A 75 -24.76 0.46 -15.70
CA LYS A 75 -25.11 1.38 -14.61
C LYS A 75 -25.20 0.68 -13.25
N TRP A 76 -25.89 -0.48 -13.20
CA TRP A 76 -25.99 -1.24 -11.97
C TRP A 76 -24.63 -1.74 -11.47
N VAL A 77 -23.80 -2.29 -12.36
CA VAL A 77 -22.42 -2.69 -12.01
C VAL A 77 -21.65 -1.52 -11.42
N PHE A 78 -21.70 -0.35 -12.08
CA PHE A 78 -21.04 0.87 -11.59
C PHE A 78 -21.55 1.29 -10.21
N VAL A 79 -22.86 1.37 -10.01
CA VAL A 79 -23.43 1.83 -8.73
C VAL A 79 -23.16 0.84 -7.61
N VAL A 80 -23.33 -0.46 -7.83
CA VAL A 80 -23.13 -1.49 -6.81
C VAL A 80 -21.67 -1.51 -6.33
N VAL A 81 -20.72 -1.54 -7.27
CA VAL A 81 -19.29 -1.58 -6.92
C VAL A 81 -18.88 -0.34 -6.13
N ASN A 82 -19.33 0.84 -6.56
CA ASN A 82 -18.98 2.07 -5.84
C ASN A 82 -19.75 2.22 -4.53
N ALA A 83 -20.99 1.66 -4.42
CA ALA A 83 -21.70 1.61 -3.14
C ALA A 83 -20.94 0.77 -2.11
N VAL A 84 -20.42 -0.40 -2.51
CA VAL A 84 -19.55 -1.22 -1.64
C VAL A 84 -18.32 -0.43 -1.21
N SER A 85 -17.70 0.29 -2.13
CA SER A 85 -16.53 1.12 -1.82
C SER A 85 -16.84 2.27 -0.85
N ILE A 86 -18.01 2.92 -0.99
CA ILE A 86 -18.48 3.95 -0.05
C ILE A 86 -18.69 3.36 1.33
N VAL A 87 -19.42 2.24 1.40
CA VAL A 87 -19.68 1.56 2.68
C VAL A 87 -18.37 1.19 3.36
N ALA A 88 -17.41 0.61 2.63
CA ALA A 88 -16.10 0.27 3.18
C ALA A 88 -15.38 1.51 3.75
N ASN A 89 -15.33 2.63 3.01
CA ASN A 89 -14.68 3.85 3.47
C ASN A 89 -15.38 4.46 4.71
N LEU A 90 -16.71 4.44 4.76
CA LEU A 90 -17.46 5.01 5.89
C LEU A 90 -17.42 4.11 7.13
N THR A 91 -17.46 2.80 6.96
CA THR A 91 -17.27 1.84 8.07
C THR A 91 -15.90 2.03 8.70
N ASP A 92 -14.89 2.30 7.88
CA ASP A 92 -13.52 2.51 8.33
C ASP A 92 -13.35 3.80 9.17
N CYS A 93 -14.26 4.77 9.04
CA CYS A 93 -14.28 5.94 9.94
C CYS A 93 -14.45 5.53 11.42
N VAL A 94 -15.21 4.48 11.67
CA VAL A 94 -15.46 3.94 13.03
C VAL A 94 -14.38 2.93 13.40
N TYR A 95 -14.08 2.00 12.50
CA TYR A 95 -13.10 0.93 12.74
C TYR A 95 -11.70 1.48 13.07
N PHE A 96 -11.32 2.60 12.46
CA PHE A 96 -10.04 3.27 12.72
C PHE A 96 -9.88 3.74 14.18
N GLN A 97 -10.96 4.12 14.86
CA GLN A 97 -10.91 4.54 16.27
C GLN A 97 -10.44 3.41 17.19
N TYR A 98 -10.72 2.16 16.81
CA TYR A 98 -10.34 0.98 17.60
C TYR A 98 -8.98 0.42 17.20
N THR A 99 -8.62 0.52 15.91
CA THR A 99 -7.43 -0.16 15.36
C THR A 99 -6.27 0.77 15.02
N THR A 100 -6.52 2.08 14.96
CA THR A 100 -5.57 3.11 14.52
C THR A 100 -4.92 2.85 13.16
N ARG A 101 -5.54 2.01 12.34
CA ARG A 101 -5.11 1.67 10.98
C ARG A 101 -6.30 1.53 10.04
N ARG A 102 -6.08 1.76 8.74
CA ARG A 102 -7.08 1.45 7.72
C ARG A 102 -7.37 -0.04 7.67
N THR A 103 -8.63 -0.38 7.43
CA THR A 103 -9.07 -1.76 7.21
C THR A 103 -8.26 -2.39 6.07
N THR A 104 -7.72 -3.55 6.33
CA THR A 104 -6.94 -4.37 5.40
C THR A 104 -7.62 -5.70 5.13
N GLY A 105 -7.11 -6.51 4.21
CA GLY A 105 -7.64 -7.84 3.91
C GLY A 105 -7.66 -8.79 5.11
N THR A 106 -6.89 -8.50 6.17
CA THR A 106 -6.87 -9.30 7.40
C THR A 106 -8.20 -9.28 8.13
N VAL A 107 -9.05 -8.27 7.91
CA VAL A 107 -10.38 -8.15 8.50
C VAL A 107 -11.24 -9.39 8.28
N PHE A 108 -11.11 -10.02 7.10
CA PHE A 108 -11.88 -11.24 6.80
C PHE A 108 -11.49 -12.44 7.67
N SER A 109 -10.23 -12.50 8.12
CA SER A 109 -9.78 -13.54 9.06
C SER A 109 -10.05 -13.16 10.51
N GLU A 110 -9.93 -11.89 10.87
CA GLU A 110 -10.22 -11.35 12.20
C GLU A 110 -11.69 -11.63 12.59
N PHE A 111 -12.62 -11.42 11.66
CA PHE A 111 -14.04 -11.64 11.91
C PHE A 111 -14.52 -13.08 11.69
N LYS A 112 -13.69 -13.99 11.19
CA LYS A 112 -14.11 -15.38 10.91
C LYS A 112 -14.59 -16.14 12.15
N ASN A 113 -14.05 -15.82 13.32
CA ASN A 113 -14.34 -16.51 14.57
C ASN A 113 -15.26 -15.73 15.50
N GLU A 114 -15.78 -14.57 15.09
CA GLU A 114 -16.64 -13.73 15.91
C GLU A 114 -18.11 -14.12 15.75
N ASN A 115 -18.73 -14.67 16.80
CA ASN A 115 -20.13 -15.10 16.78
C ASN A 115 -21.14 -13.94 16.93
N ASN A 116 -20.69 -12.74 17.35
CA ASN A 116 -21.56 -11.63 17.70
C ASN A 116 -21.52 -10.47 16.69
N LEU A 117 -21.01 -10.69 15.49
CA LEU A 117 -20.84 -9.65 14.47
C LEU A 117 -22.12 -8.86 14.20
N GLY A 118 -23.26 -9.53 14.09
CA GLY A 118 -24.53 -8.88 13.79
C GLY A 118 -24.96 -7.87 14.86
N SER A 119 -24.76 -8.18 16.15
CA SER A 119 -25.08 -7.27 17.23
C SER A 119 -24.12 -6.09 17.31
N ILE A 120 -22.83 -6.33 17.11
CA ILE A 120 -21.79 -5.28 17.08
C ILE A 120 -22.07 -4.29 15.94
N PHE A 121 -22.26 -4.79 14.72
CA PHE A 121 -22.61 -3.94 13.58
C PHE A 121 -23.91 -3.20 13.78
N GLY A 122 -24.95 -3.82 14.36
CA GLY A 122 -26.23 -3.18 14.62
C GLY A 122 -26.11 -2.01 15.60
N VAL A 123 -25.39 -2.19 16.69
CA VAL A 123 -25.15 -1.12 17.69
C VAL A 123 -24.33 0.03 17.09
N GLU A 124 -23.26 -0.29 16.36
CA GLU A 124 -22.41 0.74 15.74
C GLU A 124 -23.14 1.52 14.62
N LEU A 125 -24.00 0.86 13.84
CA LEU A 125 -24.84 1.53 12.85
C LEU A 125 -25.81 2.53 13.50
N LEU A 126 -26.43 2.15 14.63
CA LEU A 126 -27.34 3.04 15.36
C LEU A 126 -26.57 4.20 16.01
N ARG A 127 -25.40 3.94 16.55
CA ARG A 127 -24.55 4.96 17.18
C ARG A 127 -24.04 5.99 16.17
N HIS A 128 -23.71 5.53 14.97
CA HIS A 128 -23.13 6.35 13.89
C HIS A 128 -24.12 6.54 12.72
N TRP A 129 -25.41 6.69 13.03
CA TRP A 129 -26.50 6.83 12.05
C TRP A 129 -26.26 7.91 11.00
N TYR A 130 -25.52 8.98 11.35
CA TYR A 130 -25.16 10.05 10.44
C TYR A 130 -24.25 9.58 9.29
N LEU A 131 -23.37 8.60 9.53
CA LEU A 131 -22.53 7.99 8.46
C LEU A 131 -23.40 7.19 7.50
N VAL A 132 -24.43 6.54 8.01
CA VAL A 132 -25.40 5.81 7.17
C VAL A 132 -26.13 6.80 6.25
N LEU A 133 -26.59 7.93 6.77
CA LEU A 133 -27.24 8.97 5.95
C LEU A 133 -26.29 9.53 4.88
N ILE A 134 -25.04 9.82 5.23
CA ILE A 134 -24.03 10.27 4.27
C ILE A 134 -23.84 9.19 3.19
N GLY A 135 -23.70 7.92 3.57
CA GLY A 135 -23.55 6.82 2.63
C GLY A 135 -24.71 6.69 1.67
N VAL A 136 -25.94 6.74 2.17
CA VAL A 136 -27.15 6.72 1.33
C VAL A 136 -27.17 7.91 0.39
N ALA A 137 -26.89 9.13 0.88
CA ALA A 137 -26.85 10.33 0.06
C ALA A 137 -25.82 10.24 -1.08
N LEU A 138 -24.61 9.71 -0.79
CA LEU A 138 -23.55 9.51 -1.79
C LEU A 138 -23.96 8.46 -2.84
N ILE A 139 -24.59 7.35 -2.43
CA ILE A 139 -25.09 6.32 -3.35
C ILE A 139 -26.21 6.87 -4.25
N VAL A 140 -27.15 7.62 -3.66
CA VAL A 140 -28.22 8.30 -4.44
C VAL A 140 -27.61 9.30 -5.41
N ALA A 141 -26.60 10.09 -4.99
CA ALA A 141 -25.89 11.00 -5.87
C ALA A 141 -25.22 10.26 -7.03
N LEU A 142 -24.53 9.13 -6.79
CA LEU A 142 -23.97 8.29 -7.86
C LEU A 142 -25.05 7.85 -8.85
N TRP A 143 -26.19 7.39 -8.35
CA TRP A 143 -27.31 6.96 -9.19
C TRP A 143 -27.88 8.10 -10.02
N TYR A 144 -28.07 9.26 -9.42
CA TYR A 144 -28.67 10.43 -10.05
C TYR A 144 -27.77 11.06 -11.10
N PHE A 145 -26.48 11.24 -10.77
CA PHE A 145 -25.51 11.85 -11.68
C PHE A 145 -24.96 10.90 -12.74
N TYR A 146 -25.23 9.61 -12.63
CA TYR A 146 -24.90 8.68 -13.70
C TYR A 146 -25.78 8.95 -14.91
N ARG A 147 -25.19 9.58 -15.92
CA ARG A 147 -25.90 9.87 -17.17
C ARG A 147 -25.73 8.71 -18.14
N MET A 148 -26.85 8.09 -18.53
CA MET A 148 -26.85 7.19 -19.68
C MET A 148 -26.67 8.02 -20.97
N PRO A 149 -25.96 7.46 -21.98
CA PRO A 149 -25.87 8.10 -23.27
C PRO A 149 -27.30 8.41 -23.82
N LYS A 150 -27.56 9.68 -24.04
CA LYS A 150 -28.81 10.15 -24.68
C LYS A 150 -28.43 10.46 -26.10
N GLY A 151 -28.99 9.78 -27.05
CA GLY A 151 -28.77 10.04 -28.46
C GLY A 151 -29.25 8.91 -29.34
N GLU A 152 -29.30 9.16 -30.63
CA GLU A 152 -29.53 8.11 -31.60
C GLU A 152 -28.37 7.15 -31.61
N ARG A 153 -28.69 5.84 -31.75
CA ARG A 153 -27.66 4.83 -31.91
C ARG A 153 -26.79 5.16 -33.12
N PRO A 154 -25.44 4.94 -33.00
CA PRO A 154 -24.56 5.13 -34.15
C PRO A 154 -25.11 4.41 -35.39
N GLU A 155 -24.98 5.03 -36.56
CA GLU A 155 -25.53 4.49 -37.81
C GLU A 155 -25.00 3.06 -38.09
N ALA A 156 -23.79 2.78 -37.67
CA ALA A 156 -23.16 1.46 -37.72
C ALA A 156 -23.98 0.36 -37.01
N VAL A 157 -24.79 0.72 -36.01
CA VAL A 157 -25.52 -0.23 -35.14
C VAL A 157 -27.02 -0.26 -35.48
N LYS A 158 -27.49 0.58 -36.43
CA LYS A 158 -28.87 0.55 -36.95
C LYS A 158 -29.01 -0.61 -37.94
N ARG A 159 -30.12 -1.36 -37.85
CA ARG A 159 -30.44 -2.40 -38.82
C ARG A 159 -31.08 -1.80 -40.11
N PRO A 160 -30.78 -2.31 -41.29
CA PRO A 160 -29.86 -3.42 -41.61
C PRO A 160 -28.39 -3.00 -41.47
N TYR A 161 -27.55 -3.92 -40.99
CA TYR A 161 -26.13 -3.65 -40.77
C TYR A 161 -25.39 -3.45 -42.09
N ARG A 162 -24.63 -2.33 -42.20
CA ARG A 162 -23.76 -2.05 -43.36
C ARG A 162 -22.31 -2.38 -43.02
N LEU A 163 -21.60 -3.15 -43.85
CA LEU A 163 -20.24 -3.63 -43.56
C LEU A 163 -19.23 -2.48 -43.28
N LYS A 164 -19.19 -1.45 -44.13
CA LYS A 164 -18.24 -0.34 -43.97
C LYS A 164 -18.41 0.46 -42.67
N PRO A 165 -19.61 0.93 -42.29
CA PRO A 165 -19.81 1.60 -40.98
C PRO A 165 -19.53 0.68 -39.81
N MET A 166 -19.87 -0.59 -39.87
CA MET A 166 -19.57 -1.57 -38.82
C MET A 166 -18.06 -1.78 -38.64
N ALA A 167 -17.32 -1.98 -39.74
CA ALA A 167 -15.87 -2.12 -39.69
C ALA A 167 -15.19 -0.91 -39.07
N ARG A 168 -15.61 0.31 -39.47
CA ARG A 168 -15.11 1.55 -38.86
C ARG A 168 -15.43 1.64 -37.36
N TYR A 169 -16.66 1.29 -36.96
CA TYR A 169 -17.07 1.28 -35.55
C TYR A 169 -16.15 0.37 -34.72
N TYR A 170 -15.96 -0.89 -35.17
CA TYR A 170 -15.09 -1.83 -34.46
C TYR A 170 -13.64 -1.39 -34.45
N ALA A 171 -13.13 -0.85 -35.55
CA ALA A 171 -11.76 -0.35 -35.62
C ALA A 171 -11.52 0.77 -34.58
N VAL A 172 -12.44 1.77 -34.55
CA VAL A 172 -12.34 2.86 -33.57
C VAL A 172 -12.44 2.34 -32.13
N GLN A 173 -13.37 1.42 -31.85
CA GLN A 173 -13.53 0.86 -30.50
C GLN A 173 -12.31 0.03 -30.08
N THR A 174 -11.71 -0.72 -31.00
CA THR A 174 -10.48 -1.47 -30.74
C THR A 174 -9.31 -0.53 -30.46
N VAL A 175 -9.16 0.54 -31.25
CA VAL A 175 -8.14 1.56 -30.98
C VAL A 175 -8.33 2.20 -29.59
N CYS A 176 -9.58 2.55 -29.25
CA CYS A 176 -9.90 3.07 -27.93
C CYS A 176 -9.49 2.06 -26.82
N LEU A 177 -9.84 0.79 -26.98
CA LEU A 177 -9.47 -0.26 -26.02
C LEU A 177 -7.94 -0.37 -25.86
N VAL A 178 -7.21 -0.45 -26.97
CA VAL A 178 -5.75 -0.57 -27.00
C VAL A 178 -5.06 0.65 -26.35
N VAL A 179 -5.63 1.84 -26.55
CA VAL A 179 -5.08 3.07 -25.93
C VAL A 179 -5.43 3.15 -24.45
N PHE A 180 -6.68 2.89 -24.07
CA PHE A 180 -7.12 3.10 -22.69
C PHE A 180 -6.65 2.00 -21.72
N VAL A 181 -6.45 0.75 -22.16
CA VAL A 181 -5.99 -0.32 -21.27
C VAL A 181 -4.61 -0.02 -20.65
N PRO A 182 -3.57 0.41 -21.38
CA PRO A 182 -2.31 0.80 -20.78
C PRO A 182 -2.45 1.93 -19.76
N PHE A 183 -3.31 2.94 -20.02
CA PHE A 183 -3.57 4.01 -19.06
C PHE A 183 -4.26 3.49 -17.78
N CYS A 184 -5.22 2.59 -17.92
CA CYS A 184 -5.83 1.94 -16.76
C CYS A 184 -4.81 1.14 -15.96
N VAL A 185 -3.96 0.34 -16.63
CA VAL A 185 -2.90 -0.43 -15.97
C VAL A 185 -1.91 0.48 -15.26
N ALA A 186 -1.48 1.58 -15.90
CA ALA A 186 -0.59 2.56 -15.28
C ALA A 186 -1.23 3.21 -14.04
N GLY A 187 -2.50 3.61 -14.14
CA GLY A 187 -3.23 4.16 -12.99
C GLY A 187 -3.40 3.16 -11.85
N MET A 188 -3.70 1.88 -12.15
CA MET A 188 -3.75 0.81 -11.15
C MET A 188 -2.40 0.60 -10.45
N ARG A 189 -1.29 0.77 -11.18
CA ARG A 189 0.07 0.63 -10.64
C ARG A 189 0.56 1.87 -9.87
N GLY A 190 -0.10 3.00 -10.01
CA GLY A 190 0.28 4.27 -9.38
C GLY A 190 1.18 5.15 -10.25
N GLY A 191 1.24 4.91 -11.57
CA GLY A 191 1.95 5.76 -12.51
C GLY A 191 2.58 5.02 -13.69
N PHE A 192 3.26 5.79 -14.54
CA PHE A 192 3.97 5.32 -15.75
C PHE A 192 5.46 5.05 -15.51
N THR A 193 5.90 4.99 -14.25
CA THR A 193 7.30 4.77 -13.93
C THR A 193 7.76 3.37 -14.32
N THR A 194 9.04 3.19 -14.53
CA THR A 194 9.70 1.90 -14.79
C THR A 194 9.70 0.99 -13.55
N ALA A 195 9.18 1.46 -12.41
CA ALA A 195 9.03 0.67 -11.20
C ALA A 195 8.28 -0.64 -11.51
N VAL A 196 8.92 -1.75 -11.24
CA VAL A 196 8.39 -3.10 -11.50
C VAL A 196 7.19 -3.40 -10.60
N ARG A 197 7.13 -2.78 -9.41
CA ARG A 197 6.09 -3.08 -8.41
C ARG A 197 5.00 -2.01 -8.40
N PRO A 198 3.73 -2.44 -8.31
CA PRO A 198 2.63 -1.52 -8.06
C PRO A 198 2.78 -0.84 -6.69
N ILE A 199 2.19 0.36 -6.54
CA ILE A 199 2.14 1.06 -5.26
C ILE A 199 1.53 0.18 -4.16
N THR A 200 2.06 0.30 -2.96
CA THR A 200 1.64 -0.41 -1.75
C THR A 200 1.14 0.57 -0.71
N ILE A 201 0.55 0.08 0.37
CA ILE A 201 0.10 0.94 1.47
C ILE A 201 1.23 1.77 2.08
N SER A 202 2.45 1.23 2.15
CA SER A 202 3.62 1.94 2.69
C SER A 202 4.05 3.15 1.85
N ASN A 203 3.70 3.20 0.56
CA ASN A 203 3.98 4.37 -0.26
C ASN A 203 3.21 5.63 0.20
N ALA A 204 2.15 5.49 1.00
CA ALA A 204 1.45 6.63 1.58
C ALA A 204 2.33 7.44 2.55
N ASN A 205 3.34 6.79 3.16
CA ASN A 205 4.26 7.45 4.10
C ASN A 205 5.11 8.56 3.45
N GLN A 206 5.26 8.56 2.12
CA GLN A 206 6.00 9.64 1.43
C GLN A 206 5.28 11.00 1.44
N TYR A 207 3.99 11.03 1.77
CA TYR A 207 3.17 12.24 1.82
C TYR A 207 2.92 12.75 3.24
N VAL A 208 3.53 12.12 4.25
CA VAL A 208 3.28 12.42 5.66
C VAL A 208 4.55 12.26 6.50
N GLU A 209 4.66 13.04 7.55
CA GLU A 209 5.78 12.93 8.49
C GLU A 209 5.62 11.76 9.49
N ARG A 210 4.37 11.43 9.85
CA ARG A 210 4.05 10.36 10.80
C ARG A 210 3.27 9.24 10.10
N PRO A 211 3.67 7.98 10.23
CA PRO A 211 3.01 6.85 9.55
C PRO A 211 1.51 6.74 9.82
N GLN A 212 1.04 7.07 11.03
CA GLN A 212 -0.40 7.03 11.37
C GLN A 212 -1.22 8.00 10.51
N VAL A 213 -0.64 9.15 10.16
CA VAL A 213 -1.31 10.17 9.35
C VAL A 213 -1.50 9.71 7.89
N ALA A 214 -0.69 8.75 7.43
CA ALA A 214 -0.84 8.15 6.10
C ALA A 214 -2.20 7.46 5.92
N ALA A 215 -2.92 7.15 7.00
CA ALA A 215 -4.29 6.67 6.93
C ALA A 215 -5.25 7.66 6.25
N ILE A 216 -4.97 8.98 6.26
CA ILE A 216 -5.76 9.98 5.54
C ILE A 216 -5.50 9.88 4.03
N VAL A 217 -4.25 9.63 3.63
CA VAL A 217 -3.84 9.49 2.23
C VAL A 217 -4.47 8.24 1.60
N LEU A 218 -4.53 7.14 2.35
CA LEU A 218 -5.10 5.87 1.93
C LEU A 218 -6.64 5.91 1.88
N ASN A 219 -7.21 5.05 1.06
CA ASN A 219 -8.61 4.69 1.10
C ASN A 219 -8.78 3.20 1.38
N THR A 220 -9.92 2.81 1.93
CA THR A 220 -10.18 1.43 2.37
C THR A 220 -10.21 0.42 1.23
N PRO A 221 -10.87 0.68 0.08
CA PRO A 221 -10.81 -0.24 -1.05
C PRO A 221 -9.39 -0.55 -1.53
N PHE A 222 -8.52 0.47 -1.61
CA PHE A 222 -7.12 0.26 -1.95
C PHE A 222 -6.41 -0.62 -0.92
N SER A 223 -6.58 -0.31 0.36
CA SER A 223 -5.93 -1.03 1.45
C SER A 223 -6.32 -2.51 1.46
N ILE A 224 -7.62 -2.82 1.28
CA ILE A 224 -8.11 -4.20 1.20
C ILE A 224 -7.53 -4.90 -0.04
N ILE A 225 -7.65 -4.31 -1.24
CA ILE A 225 -7.19 -4.93 -2.49
C ILE A 225 -5.68 -5.25 -2.43
N ARG A 226 -4.89 -4.39 -1.80
CA ARG A 226 -3.43 -4.59 -1.70
C ARG A 226 -2.99 -5.58 -0.65
N THR A 227 -3.88 -5.98 0.23
CA THR A 227 -3.53 -6.82 1.37
C THR A 227 -4.33 -8.12 1.46
N ILE A 228 -5.34 -8.32 0.58
CA ILE A 228 -6.24 -9.50 0.63
C ILE A 228 -5.49 -10.83 0.46
N ASP A 229 -4.45 -10.85 -0.38
CA ASP A 229 -3.64 -12.05 -0.65
C ASP A 229 -2.36 -12.10 0.18
N LYS A 230 -2.21 -11.21 1.19
CA LYS A 230 -1.02 -11.19 2.01
C LYS A 230 -1.14 -12.19 3.15
N PRO A 231 -0.15 -13.09 3.31
CA PRO A 231 -0.17 -14.02 4.42
C PRO A 231 -0.06 -13.26 5.74
N ILE A 232 -0.88 -13.68 6.70
CA ILE A 232 -0.81 -13.17 8.07
C ILE A 232 0.29 -13.93 8.77
N PHE A 233 1.19 -13.18 9.43
CA PHE A 233 2.18 -13.81 10.29
C PHE A 233 1.49 -14.36 11.54
N GLU A 234 1.49 -15.68 11.66
CA GLU A 234 1.07 -16.37 12.88
C GLU A 234 2.29 -16.62 13.75
N VAL A 235 2.23 -16.16 15.00
CA VAL A 235 3.32 -16.36 15.95
C VAL A 235 3.42 -17.87 16.27
N PRO A 236 4.54 -18.54 15.93
CA PRO A 236 4.70 -19.96 16.25
C PRO A 236 4.69 -20.19 17.76
N ASN A 237 3.95 -21.17 18.23
CA ASN A 237 3.87 -21.53 19.65
C ASN A 237 4.51 -22.89 19.90
N TYR A 238 5.82 -23.01 19.60
CA TYR A 238 6.58 -24.24 19.81
C TYR A 238 7.14 -24.36 21.22
N TYR A 239 7.34 -23.24 21.92
CA TYR A 239 7.96 -23.20 23.24
C TYR A 239 7.23 -22.24 24.16
N THR A 240 7.23 -22.52 25.44
CA THR A 240 6.77 -21.57 26.45
C THR A 240 7.75 -20.39 26.57
N GLU A 241 7.28 -19.26 27.05
CA GLU A 241 8.10 -18.04 27.24
C GLU A 241 9.33 -18.32 28.12
N LYS A 242 9.19 -19.16 29.15
CA LYS A 242 10.29 -19.58 30.03
C LYS A 242 11.36 -20.38 29.28
N GLN A 243 10.96 -21.27 28.38
CA GLN A 243 11.88 -22.03 27.53
C GLN A 243 12.58 -21.12 26.52
N LEU A 244 11.85 -20.18 25.89
CA LEU A 244 12.43 -19.22 24.95
C LEU A 244 13.50 -18.36 25.63
N ASN A 245 13.21 -17.81 26.79
CA ASN A 245 14.16 -16.98 27.55
C ASN A 245 15.38 -17.77 28.04
N ALA A 246 15.25 -19.09 28.27
CA ALA A 246 16.35 -19.94 28.61
C ALA A 246 17.27 -20.26 27.41
N ILE A 247 16.69 -20.30 26.18
CA ILE A 247 17.45 -20.56 24.95
C ILE A 247 18.13 -19.26 24.47
N TYR A 248 17.43 -18.17 24.42
CA TYR A 248 17.93 -16.88 23.94
C TYR A 248 17.09 -15.72 24.44
N SER A 249 17.74 -14.70 24.98
CA SER A 249 17.11 -13.41 25.29
C SER A 249 17.60 -12.36 24.31
N PRO A 250 16.71 -11.67 23.57
CA PRO A 250 17.09 -10.56 22.70
C PRO A 250 17.45 -9.29 23.49
N ILE A 251 17.13 -9.26 24.78
CA ILE A 251 17.39 -8.09 25.63
C ILE A 251 18.79 -8.23 26.23
N HIS A 252 19.68 -7.35 25.78
CA HIS A 252 21.03 -7.24 26.31
C HIS A 252 21.14 -6.02 27.21
N HIS A 253 21.57 -6.23 28.44
CA HIS A 253 21.85 -5.15 29.37
C HIS A 253 23.33 -4.78 29.27
N PRO A 254 23.68 -3.59 28.73
CA PRO A 254 25.07 -3.15 28.70
C PRO A 254 25.60 -2.99 30.12
N SER A 255 26.90 -3.23 30.32
CA SER A 255 27.56 -2.98 31.58
C SER A 255 27.56 -1.47 31.90
N ASP A 256 27.14 -1.09 33.09
CA ASP A 256 27.15 0.30 33.58
C ASP A 256 28.53 0.94 33.65
N THR A 257 29.59 0.13 33.46
CA THR A 257 31.00 0.57 33.47
C THR A 257 31.46 1.18 32.15
N LEU A 258 30.63 1.12 31.08
CA LEU A 258 30.98 1.69 29.78
C LEU A 258 30.85 3.22 29.78
N VAL A 259 31.97 3.90 29.64
CA VAL A 259 31.99 5.36 29.45
C VAL A 259 31.34 5.69 28.09
N LYS A 260 30.24 6.45 28.13
CA LYS A 260 29.59 6.95 26.90
C LYS A 260 30.58 7.84 26.12
N ARG A 261 31.06 7.37 24.99
CA ARG A 261 31.83 8.16 24.04
C ARG A 261 31.00 8.40 22.79
N LYS A 262 30.65 9.63 22.50
CA LYS A 262 29.96 10.02 21.27
C LYS A 262 30.90 9.77 20.07
N LYS A 263 30.55 8.86 19.19
CA LYS A 263 31.24 8.57 17.93
C LYS A 263 30.29 8.77 16.78
N ASN A 264 30.80 9.17 15.62
CA ASN A 264 30.00 9.18 14.40
C ASN A 264 29.69 7.73 13.97
N VAL A 265 28.47 7.52 13.49
CA VAL A 265 27.99 6.21 13.02
C VAL A 265 27.71 6.34 11.51
N VAL A 266 28.34 5.48 10.70
CA VAL A 266 28.08 5.36 9.28
C VAL A 266 27.64 3.92 9.01
N VAL A 267 26.44 3.76 8.46
CA VAL A 267 25.89 2.46 8.04
C VAL A 267 25.92 2.42 6.51
N ILE A 268 26.63 1.46 5.97
CA ILE A 268 26.78 1.26 4.52
C ILE A 268 26.11 -0.05 4.14
N ILE A 269 25.03 0.03 3.34
CA ILE A 269 24.31 -1.13 2.80
C ILE A 269 24.58 -1.16 1.31
N ILE A 270 25.32 -2.20 0.87
CA ILE A 270 25.75 -2.33 -0.53
C ILE A 270 24.84 -3.36 -1.22
N GLU A 271 24.19 -2.93 -2.31
CA GLU A 271 23.32 -3.77 -3.13
C GLU A 271 24.14 -4.79 -3.93
N SER A 272 23.64 -6.01 -4.05
CA SER A 272 24.20 -7.09 -4.88
C SER A 272 25.69 -7.39 -4.63
N PHE A 273 26.15 -7.18 -3.39
CA PHE A 273 27.55 -7.33 -3.01
C PHE A 273 27.83 -8.72 -2.44
N GLY A 274 28.28 -9.61 -3.29
CA GLY A 274 28.56 -10.99 -2.93
C GLY A 274 29.91 -11.16 -2.23
N ARG A 275 29.99 -12.13 -1.30
CA ARG A 275 31.21 -12.48 -0.58
C ARG A 275 32.36 -12.87 -1.52
N GLU A 276 32.04 -13.46 -2.66
CA GLU A 276 32.98 -13.92 -3.68
C GLU A 276 33.88 -12.80 -4.24
N TYR A 277 33.41 -11.55 -4.18
CA TYR A 277 34.19 -10.39 -4.66
C TYR A 277 35.24 -9.90 -3.66
N ILE A 278 35.17 -10.34 -2.40
CA ILE A 278 36.03 -9.87 -1.32
C ILE A 278 37.28 -10.79 -1.22
N GLY A 279 38.45 -10.27 -1.54
CA GLY A 279 39.71 -11.02 -1.54
C GLY A 279 40.05 -11.55 -0.16
N GLY A 280 39.85 -10.76 0.89
CA GLY A 280 40.14 -11.14 2.29
C GLY A 280 39.39 -12.37 2.80
N PHE A 281 38.19 -12.65 2.27
CA PHE A 281 37.41 -13.84 2.59
C PHE A 281 37.74 -15.07 1.74
N ASN A 282 38.49 -14.91 0.63
CA ASN A 282 38.69 -15.93 -0.38
C ASN A 282 40.18 -16.17 -0.69
N LYS A 283 41.05 -15.97 0.29
CA LYS A 283 42.51 -16.08 0.15
C LYS A 283 42.98 -17.46 -0.32
N TRP A 284 42.13 -18.47 -0.24
CA TRP A 284 42.42 -19.85 -0.64
C TRP A 284 42.18 -20.13 -2.14
N LEU A 285 41.45 -19.20 -2.84
CA LEU A 285 41.21 -19.35 -4.27
C LEU A 285 42.48 -19.09 -5.09
N ASP A 286 42.54 -19.61 -6.30
CA ASP A 286 43.64 -19.52 -7.25
C ASP A 286 45.00 -19.89 -6.65
N GLY A 287 45.01 -20.90 -5.78
CA GLY A 287 46.23 -21.32 -5.09
C GLY A 287 46.83 -20.23 -4.18
N GLY A 288 45.96 -19.38 -3.62
CA GLY A 288 46.39 -18.28 -2.73
C GLY A 288 46.68 -16.97 -3.44
N LYS A 289 46.43 -16.87 -4.75
CA LYS A 289 46.72 -15.68 -5.57
C LYS A 289 45.50 -14.78 -5.79
N TYR A 290 44.34 -15.21 -5.39
CA TYR A 290 43.07 -14.44 -5.58
C TYR A 290 43.11 -13.15 -4.78
N LYS A 291 42.99 -12.02 -5.48
CA LYS A 291 43.00 -10.68 -4.87
C LYS A 291 41.60 -10.07 -4.66
N GLY A 292 40.57 -10.69 -5.21
CA GLY A 292 39.23 -10.10 -5.23
C GLY A 292 39.13 -8.82 -6.05
N TYR A 293 38.00 -8.13 -5.87
CA TYR A 293 37.67 -6.88 -6.60
C TYR A 293 37.53 -5.68 -5.67
N THR A 294 37.81 -5.84 -4.37
CA THR A 294 37.51 -4.87 -3.33
C THR A 294 38.71 -4.50 -2.48
N PRO A 295 39.80 -3.94 -3.06
CA PRO A 295 41.06 -3.68 -2.34
C PRO A 295 40.87 -2.74 -1.14
N PHE A 296 39.95 -1.78 -1.22
CA PHE A 296 39.65 -0.90 -0.09
C PHE A 296 38.96 -1.64 1.06
N VAL A 297 37.97 -2.51 0.76
CA VAL A 297 37.29 -3.31 1.78
C VAL A 297 38.29 -4.28 2.41
N ASP A 298 39.15 -4.91 1.63
CA ASP A 298 40.19 -5.81 2.12
C ASP A 298 41.18 -5.08 3.04
N SER A 299 41.55 -3.85 2.74
CA SER A 299 42.36 -3.01 3.64
C SER A 299 41.60 -2.66 4.91
N LEU A 300 40.33 -2.29 4.82
CA LEU A 300 39.50 -1.96 5.97
C LEU A 300 39.33 -3.17 6.92
N MET A 301 39.20 -4.37 6.36
CA MET A 301 39.12 -5.64 7.14
C MET A 301 40.32 -5.87 8.06
N GLN A 302 41.50 -5.37 7.71
CA GLN A 302 42.71 -5.51 8.54
C GLN A 302 42.63 -4.68 9.85
N HIS A 303 41.73 -3.67 9.87
CA HIS A 303 41.59 -2.72 10.98
C HIS A 303 40.19 -2.76 11.63
N SER A 304 39.44 -3.82 11.35
CA SER A 304 38.05 -3.92 11.81
C SER A 304 37.70 -5.32 12.30
N ALA A 305 36.60 -5.44 13.05
CA ALA A 305 36.02 -6.74 13.34
C ALA A 305 35.26 -7.24 12.10
N THR A 306 35.61 -8.44 11.63
CA THR A 306 34.96 -9.10 10.49
C THR A 306 34.41 -10.44 10.88
N TYR A 307 33.29 -10.83 10.31
CA TYR A 307 32.61 -12.08 10.59
C TYR A 307 32.57 -12.96 9.36
N LEU A 308 33.24 -14.08 9.41
CA LEU A 308 33.32 -15.05 8.31
C LEU A 308 31.97 -15.70 8.01
N TYR A 309 31.20 -15.97 9.05
CA TYR A 309 29.88 -16.58 8.98
C TYR A 309 28.83 -15.55 9.39
N SER A 310 28.37 -14.79 8.41
CA SER A 310 27.31 -13.81 8.58
C SER A 310 26.09 -14.25 7.81
N TYR A 311 24.94 -14.11 8.42
CA TYR A 311 23.65 -14.44 7.82
C TYR A 311 22.79 -13.19 7.82
N CYS A 312 22.11 -12.93 6.71
CA CYS A 312 21.14 -11.86 6.61
C CYS A 312 19.71 -12.37 6.83
N ASN A 313 18.87 -11.52 7.31
CA ASN A 313 17.44 -11.77 7.37
C ASN A 313 16.78 -11.28 6.08
N GLY A 314 16.24 -12.20 5.30
CA GLY A 314 15.67 -11.94 3.99
C GLY A 314 16.68 -12.07 2.84
N ARG A 315 16.18 -11.93 1.61
CA ARG A 315 16.96 -12.13 0.38
C ARG A 315 16.99 -10.89 -0.52
N LYS A 316 16.36 -9.81 -0.11
CA LYS A 316 16.20 -8.57 -0.90
C LYS A 316 16.56 -7.37 -0.03
N SER A 317 16.97 -6.28 -0.64
CA SER A 317 17.31 -5.03 0.05
C SER A 317 16.14 -4.49 0.89
N ILE A 318 14.91 -4.67 0.40
CA ILE A 318 13.69 -4.32 1.13
C ILE A 318 13.51 -5.10 2.45
N ASP A 319 14.11 -6.28 2.57
CA ASP A 319 14.08 -7.10 3.78
C ASP A 319 15.22 -6.69 4.73
N GLY A 320 16.40 -6.41 4.15
CA GLY A 320 17.61 -6.09 4.89
C GLY A 320 17.56 -4.73 5.59
N MET A 321 16.99 -3.72 4.94
CA MET A 321 16.96 -2.34 5.47
C MET A 321 16.23 -2.23 6.81
N PRO A 322 14.99 -2.73 6.99
CA PRO A 322 14.31 -2.72 8.29
C PRO A 322 15.05 -3.54 9.35
N SER A 323 15.67 -4.66 8.95
CA SER A 323 16.42 -5.51 9.87
C SER A 323 17.68 -4.81 10.41
N ILE A 324 18.41 -4.10 9.56
CA ILE A 324 19.65 -3.40 9.93
C ILE A 324 19.34 -2.13 10.73
N LEU A 325 18.37 -1.32 10.27
CA LEU A 325 18.13 0.02 10.83
C LEU A 325 17.13 0.05 11.99
N SER A 326 16.29 -0.98 12.12
CA SER A 326 15.20 -1.01 13.11
C SER A 326 15.07 -2.35 13.84
N SER A 327 15.96 -3.30 13.60
CA SER A 327 15.92 -4.65 14.19
C SER A 327 14.60 -5.40 13.91
N ILE A 328 13.95 -5.10 12.80
CA ILE A 328 12.70 -5.75 12.39
C ILE A 328 13.01 -6.81 11.32
N PRO A 329 13.03 -8.10 11.68
CA PRO A 329 13.31 -9.16 10.70
C PRO A 329 12.14 -9.35 9.74
N MET A 330 12.43 -9.86 8.55
CA MET A 330 11.39 -10.37 7.66
C MET A 330 10.91 -11.73 8.20
N PHE A 331 9.61 -11.87 8.43
CA PHE A 331 9.02 -13.14 8.84
C PHE A 331 8.46 -13.92 7.64
N VAL A 332 7.41 -13.42 7.02
CA VAL A 332 6.75 -14.05 5.86
C VAL A 332 6.85 -13.16 4.63
N GLU A 333 6.60 -11.87 4.81
CA GLU A 333 6.68 -10.84 3.78
C GLU A 333 7.61 -9.72 4.24
N PRO A 334 8.25 -8.98 3.31
CA PRO A 334 9.00 -7.79 3.66
C PRO A 334 8.17 -6.81 4.48
N PHE A 335 8.74 -6.29 5.57
CA PHE A 335 8.05 -5.39 6.50
C PHE A 335 7.28 -4.26 5.79
N PHE A 336 7.91 -3.59 4.82
CA PHE A 336 7.29 -2.48 4.07
C PHE A 336 6.10 -2.89 3.18
N LEU A 337 5.91 -4.18 2.93
CA LEU A 337 4.77 -4.70 2.17
C LEU A 337 3.61 -5.14 3.06
N THR A 338 3.80 -5.09 4.37
CA THR A 338 2.80 -5.48 5.36
C THR A 338 2.09 -4.27 5.95
N PRO A 339 0.90 -4.43 6.51
CA PRO A 339 0.21 -3.39 7.27
C PRO A 339 1.01 -2.85 8.47
N ALA A 340 1.95 -3.66 9.00
CA ALA A 340 2.80 -3.27 10.12
C ALA A 340 3.70 -2.05 9.80
N SER A 341 3.97 -1.78 8.52
CA SER A 341 4.70 -0.58 8.07
C SER A 341 4.01 0.74 8.40
N MET A 342 2.72 0.70 8.75
CA MET A 342 1.94 1.86 9.17
C MET A 342 2.08 2.16 10.67
N ASN A 343 2.74 1.31 11.44
CA ASN A 343 3.03 1.56 12.85
C ASN A 343 4.22 2.51 13.02
N ASN A 344 4.26 3.19 14.17
CA ASN A 344 5.46 3.91 14.57
C ASN A 344 6.58 2.92 14.89
N VAL A 345 7.69 3.05 14.20
CA VAL A 345 8.84 2.18 14.34
C VAL A 345 10.02 2.98 14.88
N SER A 346 10.64 2.48 15.93
CA SER A 346 11.92 2.99 16.40
C SER A 346 13.06 2.45 15.53
N GLY A 347 13.96 3.31 15.14
CA GLY A 347 15.12 2.96 14.34
C GLY A 347 16.37 3.68 14.80
N LEU A 348 17.53 3.20 14.37
CA LEU A 348 18.85 3.71 14.77
C LEU A 348 18.95 5.24 14.66
N ALA A 349 18.51 5.82 13.54
CA ALA A 349 18.55 7.27 13.33
C ALA A 349 17.67 8.03 14.33
N GLY A 350 16.47 7.50 14.64
CA GLY A 350 15.55 8.09 15.62
C GLY A 350 16.11 8.05 17.03
N GLU A 351 16.72 6.94 17.43
CA GLU A 351 17.34 6.81 18.75
C GLU A 351 18.58 7.71 18.89
N LEU A 352 19.42 7.78 17.87
CA LEU A 352 20.58 8.68 17.87
C LEU A 352 20.16 10.16 17.91
N LYS A 353 19.05 10.54 17.26
CA LYS A 353 18.50 11.89 17.33
C LYS A 353 18.15 12.32 18.75
N LYS A 354 17.62 11.40 19.57
CA LYS A 354 17.33 11.67 21.01
C LYS A 354 18.61 11.99 21.81
N GLU A 355 19.75 11.48 21.37
CA GLU A 355 21.06 11.75 21.95
C GLU A 355 21.77 12.96 21.33
N GLY A 356 21.08 13.72 20.47
CA GLY A 356 21.57 14.95 19.86
C GLY A 356 22.40 14.76 18.58
N TYR A 357 22.31 13.60 17.93
CA TYR A 357 22.96 13.37 16.64
C TYR A 357 22.14 13.97 15.50
N TYR A 358 22.84 14.48 14.48
CA TYR A 358 22.30 14.73 13.17
C TYR A 358 22.32 13.43 12.36
N SER A 359 21.24 13.11 11.68
CA SER A 359 21.17 11.93 10.83
C SER A 359 20.85 12.31 9.37
N ALA A 360 21.52 11.69 8.43
CA ALA A 360 21.24 11.83 7.01
C ALA A 360 21.13 10.44 6.36
N PHE A 361 20.25 10.31 5.38
CA PHE A 361 20.06 9.10 4.61
C PHE A 361 20.31 9.42 3.13
N PHE A 362 21.15 8.61 2.49
CA PHE A 362 21.50 8.75 1.08
C PHE A 362 21.09 7.47 0.35
N HIS A 363 20.45 7.62 -0.78
CA HIS A 363 20.07 6.51 -1.65
C HIS A 363 20.40 6.89 -3.09
N VAL A 364 21.01 5.97 -3.82
CA VAL A 364 21.42 6.15 -5.23
C VAL A 364 20.40 5.47 -6.13
#